data_a28f400b282dde10fdb70dfcf3655865
#
_entry.id   a28f400b282dde10fdb70dfcf3655865
#
_cell.length_a   1.000
_cell.length_b   1.000
_cell.length_c   1.000
_cell.angle_alpha   90.00
_cell.angle_beta   90.00
_cell.angle_gamma   90.00
#
_symmetry.space_group_name_H-M   'P 1'
#
loop_
_entity.id
_entity.type
_entity.pdbx_description
1 polymer ?
#
loop_
_entity_poly.entity_id
_entity_poly.type
_entity_poly.pdbx_seq_one_letter_code
_entity_poly.pdbx_strand_id
1 'polypeptide(L)'
;MKKDFITATPDSGGSGSTTVTVAASANQTESTRSTSLSVAGGGMTRTVGASQAAGVVTWNYYFSVTPTSLSFVAGGETKSVTVTSYRKKVINGVETSTQENVNWTPTVSGTGFSVSGSNVTASANSVTTTRSGTATYTQTGSGKTQAVSLSQAAAKPSAWTYPWYLNNKGGLSMQSFNIYLDLYNGSGIIDSIVISEGGMSSGGGTRRGTYTTRVQSNGTWKIRSVVVESTTYTADQFFNTLGGRFAYGETEPTGTAGKNNGVGNYYHSLGFWFKTT
;
A
#
# COMPACT_ATOMS: atom_id res chain seq x y z
N MET A 1 36.97 -33.18 41.04
CA MET A 1 37.59 -31.86 41.26
C MET A 1 37.23 -30.93 40.10
N LYS A 2 36.83 -29.74 40.42
CA LYS A 2 36.55 -28.69 39.40
C LYS A 2 37.53 -27.53 39.60
N LYS A 3 38.18 -27.10 38.57
CA LYS A 3 39.07 -25.94 38.60
C LYS A 3 38.91 -25.13 37.29
N ASP A 4 38.53 -23.88 37.43
CA ASP A 4 38.29 -22.99 36.33
C ASP A 4 37.31 -23.60 35.30
N PHE A 5 37.75 -23.87 34.09
CA PHE A 5 36.94 -24.39 32.97
C PHE A 5 37.06 -25.93 32.80
N ILE A 6 37.86 -26.63 33.67
CA ILE A 6 38.06 -28.07 33.60
C ILE A 6 37.49 -28.79 34.82
N THR A 7 37.08 -30.03 34.57
CA THR A 7 36.65 -30.98 35.63
C THR A 7 37.45 -32.26 35.48
N ALA A 8 38.01 -32.72 36.55
CA ALA A 8 38.74 -34.00 36.61
C ALA A 8 37.92 -35.04 37.39
N THR A 9 37.76 -36.23 36.79
CA THR A 9 37.00 -37.34 37.40
C THR A 9 37.73 -38.66 37.16
N PRO A 10 37.95 -39.47 38.18
CA PRO A 10 37.74 -39.19 39.58
C PRO A 10 38.72 -38.15 40.11
N ASP A 11 38.41 -37.50 41.23
CA ASP A 11 39.27 -36.49 41.90
C ASP A 11 40.17 -37.07 42.94
N SER A 12 40.06 -38.37 43.19
CA SER A 12 40.96 -39.18 44.12
C SER A 12 41.03 -40.59 43.51
N GLY A 13 42.11 -41.29 43.89
CA GLY A 13 42.38 -42.69 43.55
C GLY A 13 43.03 -43.45 44.73
N GLY A 14 42.94 -44.77 44.66
CA GLY A 14 43.62 -45.66 45.61
C GLY A 14 45.08 -45.98 45.23
N SER A 15 45.67 -47.00 45.83
CA SER A 15 47.01 -47.52 45.45
C SER A 15 46.92 -48.15 44.05
N GLY A 16 47.86 -47.82 43.15
CA GLY A 16 47.91 -48.33 41.77
C GLY A 16 47.66 -47.22 40.74
N SER A 17 47.39 -47.66 39.53
CA SER A 17 47.12 -46.76 38.38
C SER A 17 45.64 -46.35 38.33
N THR A 18 45.34 -45.05 38.27
CA THR A 18 43.98 -44.53 38.10
C THR A 18 43.95 -43.61 36.87
N THR A 19 43.05 -43.91 35.93
CA THR A 19 42.81 -43.04 34.82
C THR A 19 41.92 -41.87 35.26
N VAL A 20 42.37 -40.63 35.03
CA VAL A 20 41.61 -39.44 35.31
C VAL A 20 41.15 -38.83 33.99
N THR A 21 39.85 -38.71 33.81
CA THR A 21 39.23 -38.00 32.66
C THR A 21 39.16 -36.51 32.98
N VAL A 22 39.71 -35.70 32.11
CA VAL A 22 39.62 -34.23 32.19
C VAL A 22 38.68 -33.72 31.11
N ALA A 23 37.57 -33.14 31.52
CA ALA A 23 36.59 -32.50 30.63
C ALA A 23 36.69 -30.98 30.76
N ALA A 24 36.52 -30.27 29.63
CA ALA A 24 36.48 -28.81 29.61
C ALA A 24 35.11 -28.31 29.20
N SER A 25 34.60 -27.28 29.86
CA SER A 25 33.41 -26.55 29.38
C SER A 25 33.74 -25.78 28.09
N ALA A 26 32.74 -25.51 27.24
CA ALA A 26 32.94 -24.72 26.01
C ALA A 26 33.55 -23.34 26.34
N ASN A 27 34.54 -22.91 25.55
CA ASN A 27 35.11 -21.59 25.68
C ASN A 27 34.26 -20.55 24.97
N GLN A 28 33.48 -19.77 25.72
CA GLN A 28 32.62 -18.69 25.21
C GLN A 28 33.33 -17.34 25.07
N THR A 29 34.68 -17.37 24.97
CA THR A 29 35.51 -16.17 24.78
C THR A 29 36.31 -16.25 23.48
N GLU A 30 36.78 -15.13 23.00
CA GLU A 30 37.58 -15.01 21.76
C GLU A 30 39.10 -15.20 22.05
N SER A 31 39.43 -15.60 23.25
CA SER A 31 40.82 -15.83 23.66
C SER A 31 41.03 -17.26 24.08
N THR A 32 42.24 -17.80 23.84
CA THR A 32 42.68 -19.05 24.45
C THR A 32 42.69 -18.90 25.97
N ARG A 33 42.34 -19.96 26.67
CA ARG A 33 42.43 -20.02 28.11
C ARG A 33 43.27 -21.21 28.55
N SER A 34 43.96 -21.06 29.66
CA SER A 34 44.81 -22.10 30.20
C SER A 34 44.64 -22.20 31.72
N THR A 35 44.87 -23.38 32.23
CA THR A 35 44.90 -23.69 33.66
C THR A 35 45.80 -24.88 33.87
N SER A 36 45.96 -25.31 35.14
CA SER A 36 46.74 -26.50 35.47
C SER A 36 46.06 -27.34 36.54
N LEU A 37 46.20 -28.64 36.43
CA LEU A 37 45.84 -29.61 37.45
C LEU A 37 47.08 -30.02 38.23
N SER A 38 46.94 -30.01 39.54
CA SER A 38 47.97 -30.62 40.44
C SER A 38 47.53 -32.02 40.89
N VAL A 39 48.31 -33.00 40.57
CA VAL A 39 48.12 -34.40 41.01
C VAL A 39 49.14 -34.72 42.10
N ALA A 40 48.63 -35.08 43.26
CA ALA A 40 49.47 -35.41 44.46
C ALA A 40 49.25 -36.86 44.81
N GLY A 41 50.39 -37.60 45.13
CA GLY A 41 50.34 -38.97 45.56
C GLY A 41 51.71 -39.42 45.98
N GLY A 42 51.82 -40.27 47.02
CA GLY A 42 53.10 -40.80 47.55
C GLY A 42 54.09 -39.73 47.95
N GLY A 43 53.64 -38.59 48.48
CA GLY A 43 54.46 -37.45 48.86
C GLY A 43 54.98 -36.58 47.72
N MET A 44 54.59 -36.86 46.48
CA MET A 44 54.98 -36.11 45.30
C MET A 44 53.77 -35.34 44.73
N THR A 45 54.07 -34.17 44.14
CA THR A 45 53.10 -33.37 43.41
C THR A 45 53.59 -33.16 41.99
N ARG A 46 52.68 -33.35 40.98
CA ARG A 46 52.94 -33.08 39.56
C ARG A 46 51.86 -32.14 39.04
N THR A 47 52.28 -31.19 38.22
CA THR A 47 51.37 -30.24 37.58
C THR A 47 51.23 -30.60 36.12
N VAL A 48 49.98 -30.72 35.66
CA VAL A 48 49.62 -30.94 34.27
C VAL A 48 48.93 -29.68 33.74
N GLY A 49 49.51 -29.04 32.72
CA GLY A 49 48.92 -27.89 32.05
C GLY A 49 47.78 -28.30 31.15
N ALA A 50 46.73 -27.54 31.14
CA ALA A 50 45.61 -27.67 30.21
C ALA A 50 45.36 -26.33 29.50
N SER A 51 45.23 -26.35 28.21
CA SER A 51 44.87 -25.18 27.39
C SER A 51 43.69 -25.50 26.53
N GLN A 52 42.87 -24.48 26.24
CA GLN A 52 41.73 -24.60 25.36
C GLN A 52 41.72 -23.42 24.36
N ALA A 53 41.54 -23.70 23.09
CA ALA A 53 41.47 -22.69 22.04
C ALA A 53 40.34 -21.69 22.31
N ALA A 54 40.45 -20.53 21.69
CA ALA A 54 39.38 -19.56 21.61
C ALA A 54 38.08 -20.17 21.01
N GLY A 55 36.96 -19.65 21.39
CA GLY A 55 35.68 -20.03 20.80
C GLY A 55 35.60 -19.63 19.31
N VAL A 56 34.91 -20.43 18.52
CA VAL A 56 34.68 -20.15 17.12
C VAL A 56 33.67 -19.02 17.02
N VAL A 57 34.05 -17.92 16.35
CA VAL A 57 33.20 -16.74 16.14
C VAL A 57 32.49 -16.85 14.83
N THR A 58 31.17 -16.68 14.87
CA THR A 58 30.30 -16.54 13.70
C THR A 58 29.33 -15.38 13.94
N TRP A 59 28.46 -15.10 12.95
CA TRP A 59 27.50 -13.99 13.03
C TRP A 59 26.12 -14.45 12.62
N ASN A 60 25.11 -14.07 13.42
CA ASN A 60 23.72 -14.14 13.04
C ASN A 60 23.28 -12.79 12.48
N TYR A 61 22.71 -12.80 11.28
CA TYR A 61 22.27 -11.58 10.57
C TYR A 61 20.78 -11.41 10.70
N TYR A 62 20.36 -10.18 10.98
CA TYR A 62 18.97 -9.76 11.14
C TYR A 62 18.67 -8.66 10.12
N PHE A 63 17.62 -8.85 9.36
CA PHE A 63 17.26 -7.92 8.29
C PHE A 63 15.76 -7.89 8.09
N SER A 64 15.15 -6.68 8.12
CA SER A 64 13.75 -6.46 7.81
C SER A 64 13.51 -5.06 7.26
N VAL A 65 12.47 -4.91 6.46
CA VAL A 65 12.04 -3.63 5.88
C VAL A 65 10.54 -3.48 6.08
N THR A 66 10.11 -2.34 6.58
CA THR A 66 8.70 -2.05 6.88
C THR A 66 8.36 -0.62 6.44
N PRO A 67 7.21 -0.40 5.77
CA PRO A 67 6.23 -1.39 5.32
C PRO A 67 6.72 -2.22 4.12
N THR A 68 6.03 -3.32 3.80
CA THR A 68 6.33 -4.19 2.65
C THR A 68 5.61 -3.78 1.37
N SER A 69 4.82 -2.71 1.43
CA SER A 69 4.16 -2.11 0.26
C SER A 69 4.01 -0.61 0.44
N LEU A 70 4.11 0.12 -0.68
CA LEU A 70 3.90 1.57 -0.75
C LEU A 70 2.95 1.89 -1.91
N SER A 71 1.93 2.70 -1.62
CA SER A 71 0.99 3.21 -2.63
C SER A 71 1.21 4.71 -2.81
N PHE A 72 1.32 5.16 -4.05
CA PHE A 72 1.61 6.55 -4.43
C PHE A 72 0.45 7.17 -5.19
N VAL A 73 0.25 8.48 -4.99
CA VAL A 73 -0.71 9.25 -5.77
C VAL A 73 -0.20 9.50 -7.19
N ALA A 74 -1.11 9.77 -8.13
CA ALA A 74 -0.75 10.04 -9.53
C ALA A 74 0.20 11.25 -9.68
N GLY A 75 0.05 12.29 -8.84
CA GLY A 75 0.89 13.49 -8.90
C GLY A 75 2.36 13.26 -8.54
N GLY A 76 2.70 12.07 -8.05
CA GLY A 76 4.02 11.77 -7.53
C GLY A 76 4.21 12.21 -6.08
N GLU A 77 5.01 11.47 -5.35
CA GLU A 77 5.38 11.77 -3.97
C GLU A 77 6.58 10.90 -3.54
N THR A 78 7.13 11.21 -2.39
CA THR A 78 8.19 10.41 -1.76
C THR A 78 7.67 9.79 -0.47
N LYS A 79 7.93 8.51 -0.28
CA LYS A 79 7.62 7.75 0.93
C LYS A 79 8.85 7.02 1.44
N SER A 80 8.92 6.80 2.74
CA SER A 80 10.05 6.12 3.35
C SER A 80 9.67 4.75 3.91
N VAL A 81 10.67 3.90 4.00
CA VAL A 81 10.61 2.63 4.72
C VAL A 81 11.59 2.68 5.91
N THR A 82 11.33 1.86 6.91
CA THR A 82 12.28 1.60 7.99
C THR A 82 13.03 0.32 7.69
N VAL A 83 14.36 0.41 7.62
CA VAL A 83 15.23 -0.75 7.41
C VAL A 83 15.92 -1.08 8.73
N THR A 84 15.71 -2.29 9.20
CA THR A 84 16.42 -2.86 10.35
C THR A 84 17.49 -3.82 9.83
N SER A 85 18.76 -3.52 10.10
CA SER A 85 19.91 -4.26 9.55
C SER A 85 21.04 -4.32 10.55
N TYR A 86 21.23 -5.47 11.15
CA TYR A 86 22.30 -5.70 12.12
C TYR A 86 22.73 -7.16 12.13
N ARG A 87 23.83 -7.44 12.84
CA ARG A 87 24.30 -8.78 13.14
C ARG A 87 24.65 -8.90 14.61
N LYS A 88 24.53 -10.09 15.15
CA LYS A 88 24.96 -10.43 16.51
C LYS A 88 26.03 -11.48 16.47
N LYS A 89 27.02 -11.29 17.34
CA LYS A 89 28.15 -12.20 17.48
C LYS A 89 27.67 -13.50 18.12
N VAL A 90 28.16 -14.60 17.59
CA VAL A 90 27.91 -15.97 18.10
C VAL A 90 29.25 -16.60 18.41
N ILE A 91 29.42 -17.13 19.60
CA ILE A 91 30.64 -17.84 20.02
C ILE A 91 30.25 -19.27 20.35
N ASN A 92 30.86 -20.23 19.65
CA ASN A 92 30.56 -21.67 19.81
C ASN A 92 29.04 -21.96 19.79
N GLY A 93 28.30 -21.31 18.87
CA GLY A 93 26.86 -21.51 18.70
C GLY A 93 25.97 -20.72 19.67
N VAL A 94 26.53 -19.97 20.62
CA VAL A 94 25.77 -19.15 21.58
C VAL A 94 25.83 -17.68 21.15
N GLU A 95 24.66 -17.07 20.93
CA GLU A 95 24.56 -15.66 20.61
C GLU A 95 24.93 -14.80 21.83
N THR A 96 25.75 -13.79 21.62
CA THR A 96 26.18 -12.84 22.63
C THR A 96 25.33 -11.54 22.54
N SER A 97 25.53 -10.66 23.52
CA SER A 97 24.92 -9.31 23.49
C SER A 97 25.59 -8.35 22.50
N THR A 98 26.74 -8.72 21.92
CA THR A 98 27.47 -7.89 20.98
C THR A 98 26.68 -7.78 19.66
N GLN A 99 26.25 -6.57 19.32
CA GLN A 99 25.50 -6.25 18.12
C GLN A 99 26.24 -5.20 17.29
N GLU A 100 26.21 -5.34 15.98
CA GLU A 100 26.80 -4.41 15.04
C GLU A 100 25.81 -4.10 13.93
N ASN A 101 25.71 -2.83 13.52
CA ASN A 101 24.93 -2.45 12.36
C ASN A 101 25.60 -2.99 11.09
N VAL A 102 24.77 -3.40 10.13
CA VAL A 102 25.23 -3.91 8.85
C VAL A 102 24.68 -3.01 7.73
N ASN A 103 25.54 -2.61 6.82
CA ASN A 103 25.16 -1.81 5.68
C ASN A 103 24.20 -2.58 4.76
N TRP A 104 23.40 -1.83 4.02
CA TRP A 104 22.46 -2.35 3.04
C TRP A 104 22.39 -1.42 1.84
N THR A 105 21.93 -1.91 0.70
CA THR A 105 21.77 -1.18 -0.54
C THR A 105 20.37 -1.40 -1.11
N PRO A 106 19.70 -0.33 -1.59
CA PRO A 106 18.43 -0.45 -2.27
C PRO A 106 18.62 -0.51 -3.79
N THR A 107 17.73 -1.21 -4.46
CA THR A 107 17.51 -1.14 -5.90
C THR A 107 16.02 -1.00 -6.17
N VAL A 108 15.64 -0.47 -7.34
CA VAL A 108 14.24 -0.34 -7.71
C VAL A 108 14.03 -0.76 -9.16
N SER A 109 12.89 -1.39 -9.41
CA SER A 109 12.37 -1.70 -10.74
C SER A 109 10.99 -1.05 -10.92
N GLY A 110 10.59 -0.88 -12.17
CA GLY A 110 9.33 -0.23 -12.54
C GLY A 110 9.54 1.22 -12.99
N THR A 111 8.85 1.58 -14.07
CA THR A 111 8.95 2.93 -14.66
C THR A 111 8.36 3.98 -13.72
N GLY A 112 9.09 5.07 -13.54
CA GLY A 112 8.65 6.21 -12.74
C GLY A 112 8.97 6.09 -11.24
N PHE A 113 9.65 5.04 -10.80
CA PHE A 113 10.12 4.89 -9.43
C PHE A 113 11.63 5.06 -9.34
N SER A 114 12.06 5.67 -8.25
CA SER A 114 13.48 5.79 -7.87
C SER A 114 13.64 5.55 -6.38
N VAL A 115 14.83 5.16 -5.96
CA VAL A 115 15.14 4.90 -4.55
C VAL A 115 16.46 5.55 -4.17
N SER A 116 16.49 6.17 -2.99
CA SER A 116 17.71 6.73 -2.38
C SER A 116 17.68 6.47 -0.88
N GLY A 117 18.58 5.63 -0.41
CA GLY A 117 18.53 5.14 0.97
C GLY A 117 17.17 4.50 1.28
N SER A 118 16.53 4.95 2.35
CA SER A 118 15.18 4.47 2.75
C SER A 118 14.02 5.15 1.99
N ASN A 119 14.29 6.15 1.16
CA ASN A 119 13.25 6.92 0.48
C ASN A 119 12.98 6.35 -0.91
N VAL A 120 11.72 6.09 -1.18
CA VAL A 120 11.21 5.70 -2.50
C VAL A 120 10.40 6.86 -3.05
N THR A 121 10.75 7.32 -4.24
CA THR A 121 10.08 8.42 -4.94
C THR A 121 9.37 7.89 -6.18
N ALA A 122 8.10 8.23 -6.31
CA ALA A 122 7.35 8.08 -7.55
C ALA A 122 7.27 9.43 -8.26
N SER A 123 7.70 9.50 -9.51
CA SER A 123 7.46 10.67 -10.37
C SER A 123 5.99 10.75 -10.77
N ALA A 124 5.52 11.91 -11.25
CA ALA A 124 4.15 12.05 -11.70
C ALA A 124 3.80 11.00 -12.78
N ASN A 125 2.65 10.34 -12.60
CA ASN A 125 2.06 9.43 -13.56
C ASN A 125 1.06 10.21 -14.42
N SER A 126 1.42 10.52 -15.66
CA SER A 126 0.58 11.24 -16.61
C SER A 126 -0.33 10.33 -17.44
N VAL A 127 -0.22 9.01 -17.31
CA VAL A 127 -1.02 8.05 -18.04
C VAL A 127 -2.20 7.55 -17.21
N THR A 128 -3.29 7.18 -17.85
CA THR A 128 -4.55 6.75 -17.23
C THR A 128 -4.54 5.29 -16.75
N THR A 129 -3.36 4.69 -16.67
CA THR A 129 -3.14 3.34 -16.10
C THR A 129 -2.29 3.41 -14.86
N THR A 130 -2.53 2.51 -13.93
CA THR A 130 -1.69 2.35 -12.74
C THR A 130 -0.29 1.90 -13.12
N ARG A 131 0.70 2.32 -12.34
CA ARG A 131 2.08 1.82 -12.43
C ARG A 131 2.37 0.91 -11.26
N SER A 132 3.22 -0.06 -11.48
CA SER A 132 3.74 -0.94 -10.44
C SER A 132 5.24 -1.07 -10.54
N GLY A 133 5.86 -1.41 -9.43
CA GLY A 133 7.29 -1.61 -9.32
C GLY A 133 7.65 -2.37 -8.05
N THR A 134 8.95 -2.55 -7.84
CA THR A 134 9.47 -3.20 -6.63
C THR A 134 10.76 -2.50 -6.21
N ALA A 135 10.84 -2.10 -4.96
CA ALA A 135 12.09 -1.71 -4.32
C ALA A 135 12.65 -2.92 -3.56
N THR A 136 13.88 -3.28 -3.83
CA THR A 136 14.57 -4.41 -3.19
C THR A 136 15.72 -3.89 -2.35
N TYR A 137 15.74 -4.25 -1.09
CA TYR A 137 16.77 -3.90 -0.13
C TYR A 137 17.62 -5.14 0.15
N THR A 138 18.94 -4.99 0.06
CA THR A 138 19.90 -6.10 0.23
C THR A 138 20.87 -5.78 1.34
N GLN A 139 20.95 -6.64 2.35
CA GLN A 139 21.92 -6.54 3.43
C GLN A 139 23.30 -6.97 2.94
N THR A 140 24.30 -6.14 3.14
CA THR A 140 25.69 -6.43 2.77
C THR A 140 26.25 -7.58 3.64
N GLY A 141 27.00 -8.47 3.03
CA GLY A 141 27.70 -9.58 3.73
C GLY A 141 26.85 -10.82 4.01
N SER A 142 25.54 -10.67 4.25
CA SER A 142 24.64 -11.83 4.39
C SER A 142 23.91 -12.20 3.10
N GLY A 143 23.76 -11.22 2.19
CA GLY A 143 22.94 -11.38 0.99
C GLY A 143 21.44 -11.46 1.25
N LYS A 144 20.96 -11.24 2.48
CA LYS A 144 19.52 -11.21 2.78
C LYS A 144 18.85 -10.06 2.04
N THR A 145 17.71 -10.34 1.44
CA THR A 145 16.93 -9.37 0.67
C THR A 145 15.51 -9.24 1.22
N GLN A 146 14.94 -8.04 1.08
CA GLN A 146 13.52 -7.79 1.33
C GLN A 146 12.96 -6.93 0.22
N ALA A 147 11.87 -7.38 -0.40
CA ALA A 147 11.14 -6.63 -1.42
C ALA A 147 10.03 -5.79 -0.79
N VAL A 148 9.82 -4.60 -1.35
CA VAL A 148 8.71 -3.69 -1.06
C VAL A 148 7.95 -3.47 -2.36
N SER A 149 6.67 -3.86 -2.39
CA SER A 149 5.81 -3.68 -3.55
C SER A 149 5.42 -2.21 -3.71
N LEU A 150 5.50 -1.69 -4.92
CA LEU A 150 5.18 -0.30 -5.25
C LEU A 150 3.97 -0.26 -6.18
N SER A 151 3.02 0.62 -5.88
CA SER A 151 1.89 0.91 -6.76
C SER A 151 1.67 2.41 -6.85
N GLN A 152 1.38 2.92 -8.03
CA GLN A 152 1.04 4.32 -8.23
C GLN A 152 -0.30 4.44 -8.96
N ALA A 153 -1.15 5.32 -8.46
CA ALA A 153 -2.44 5.59 -9.07
C ALA A 153 -2.29 6.09 -10.52
N ALA A 154 -3.26 5.77 -11.34
CA ALA A 154 -3.41 6.33 -12.68
C ALA A 154 -3.64 7.85 -12.61
N ALA A 155 -3.18 8.59 -13.61
CA ALA A 155 -3.63 9.96 -13.80
C ALA A 155 -5.14 9.97 -14.04
N LYS A 156 -5.78 10.99 -13.49
CA LYS A 156 -7.15 11.28 -13.95
C LYS A 156 -7.06 11.75 -15.41
N PRO A 157 -7.94 11.29 -16.28
CA PRO A 157 -7.95 11.76 -17.66
C PRO A 157 -8.11 13.28 -17.72
N SER A 158 -7.70 13.88 -18.82
CA SER A 158 -8.03 15.26 -19.16
C SER A 158 -9.56 15.46 -19.09
N ALA A 159 -9.99 16.71 -18.97
CA ALA A 159 -11.40 17.05 -18.82
C ALA A 159 -12.29 16.36 -19.87
N TRP A 160 -13.37 15.76 -19.40
CA TRP A 160 -14.37 15.14 -20.25
C TRP A 160 -15.58 16.06 -20.36
N THR A 161 -16.15 16.15 -21.55
CA THR A 161 -17.33 16.96 -21.82
C THR A 161 -18.55 16.06 -21.93
N TYR A 162 -19.55 16.30 -21.10
CA TYR A 162 -20.82 15.59 -21.12
C TYR A 162 -21.89 16.53 -21.63
N PRO A 163 -22.36 16.34 -22.87
CA PRO A 163 -23.52 17.05 -23.34
C PRO A 163 -24.78 16.60 -22.61
N TRP A 164 -25.66 17.54 -22.33
CA TRP A 164 -26.95 17.28 -21.71
C TRP A 164 -28.04 17.99 -22.47
N TYR A 165 -29.25 17.49 -22.37
CA TYR A 165 -30.42 18.17 -22.87
C TYR A 165 -31.59 18.01 -21.91
N LEU A 166 -32.46 19.00 -21.90
CA LEU A 166 -33.74 18.97 -21.24
C LEU A 166 -34.78 19.33 -22.30
N ASN A 167 -35.72 18.44 -22.48
CA ASN A 167 -36.81 18.64 -23.44
C ASN A 167 -38.12 18.87 -22.68
N ASN A 168 -38.70 20.03 -22.91
CA ASN A 168 -40.04 20.37 -22.45
C ASN A 168 -40.99 20.42 -23.68
N LYS A 169 -41.84 19.43 -23.79
CA LYS A 169 -42.86 19.37 -24.89
C LYS A 169 -44.20 19.91 -24.43
N GLY A 170 -44.18 21.06 -23.79
CA GLY A 170 -45.39 21.80 -23.46
C GLY A 170 -45.96 21.53 -22.08
N GLY A 171 -46.44 22.54 -21.43
CA GLY A 171 -47.36 22.49 -20.31
C GLY A 171 -46.85 22.81 -18.95
N LEU A 172 -45.58 22.71 -18.66
CA LEU A 172 -45.05 23.17 -17.38
C LEU A 172 -44.10 24.36 -17.58
N SER A 173 -44.42 25.44 -16.88
CA SER A 173 -43.51 26.54 -16.69
C SER A 173 -42.69 26.25 -15.46
N MET A 174 -41.38 26.00 -15.60
CA MET A 174 -40.45 25.93 -14.49
C MET A 174 -39.61 27.20 -14.46
N GLN A 175 -39.59 27.90 -13.34
CA GLN A 175 -38.90 29.18 -13.26
C GLN A 175 -37.39 29.01 -13.15
N SER A 176 -36.95 28.05 -12.37
CA SER A 176 -35.55 27.64 -12.27
C SER A 176 -35.46 26.22 -11.75
N PHE A 177 -34.41 25.52 -12.10
CA PHE A 177 -34.14 24.20 -11.53
C PHE A 177 -32.66 23.94 -11.43
N ASN A 178 -32.31 23.11 -10.46
CA ASN A 178 -30.98 22.53 -10.28
C ASN A 178 -31.11 21.01 -10.26
N ILE A 179 -30.35 20.34 -11.10
CA ILE A 179 -30.27 18.89 -11.12
C ILE A 179 -28.92 18.48 -10.58
N TYR A 180 -28.93 17.76 -9.48
CA TYR A 180 -27.76 17.22 -8.82
C TYR A 180 -27.54 15.78 -9.28
N LEU A 181 -26.41 15.53 -9.91
CA LEU A 181 -26.03 14.23 -10.43
C LEU A 181 -24.75 13.76 -9.77
N ASP A 182 -24.69 12.50 -9.45
CA ASP A 182 -23.49 11.84 -8.95
C ASP A 182 -23.06 10.75 -9.92
N LEU A 183 -21.77 10.69 -10.22
CA LEU A 183 -21.15 9.64 -11.01
C LEU A 183 -20.66 8.55 -10.08
N TYR A 184 -21.20 7.35 -10.25
CA TYR A 184 -20.84 6.17 -9.46
C TYR A 184 -19.99 5.21 -10.26
N ASN A 185 -18.97 4.63 -9.61
CA ASN A 185 -18.36 3.38 -10.02
C ASN A 185 -18.62 2.30 -8.95
N GLY A 186 -18.09 1.10 -9.12
CA GLY A 186 -18.26 0.00 -8.17
C GLY A 186 -17.74 0.29 -6.73
N SER A 187 -17.04 1.40 -6.52
CA SER A 187 -16.43 1.81 -5.23
C SER A 187 -17.12 3.02 -4.59
N GLY A 188 -18.09 3.65 -5.27
CA GLY A 188 -18.81 4.80 -4.72
C GLY A 188 -18.93 5.98 -5.68
N ILE A 189 -19.16 7.19 -5.12
CA ILE A 189 -19.26 8.43 -5.91
C ILE A 189 -17.85 8.89 -6.28
N ILE A 190 -17.61 9.08 -7.56
CA ILE A 190 -16.31 9.52 -8.10
C ILE A 190 -16.34 10.95 -8.65
N ASP A 191 -17.52 11.49 -8.92
CA ASP A 191 -17.72 12.88 -9.30
C ASP A 191 -19.16 13.32 -9.01
N SER A 192 -19.40 14.63 -8.88
CA SER A 192 -20.69 15.22 -8.67
C SER A 192 -20.81 16.50 -9.47
N ILE A 193 -21.95 16.69 -10.12
CA ILE A 193 -22.24 17.89 -10.91
C ILE A 193 -23.60 18.48 -10.56
N VAL A 194 -23.73 19.77 -10.79
CA VAL A 194 -25.00 20.46 -10.69
C VAL A 194 -25.28 21.12 -12.04
N ILE A 195 -26.43 20.82 -12.63
CA ILE A 195 -26.92 21.50 -13.80
C ILE A 195 -27.97 22.50 -13.33
N SER A 196 -27.68 23.77 -13.57
CA SER A 196 -28.58 24.88 -13.22
C SER A 196 -29.12 25.50 -14.48
N GLU A 197 -30.44 25.64 -14.56
CA GLU A 197 -31.12 26.30 -15.69
C GLU A 197 -32.16 27.29 -15.21
N GLY A 198 -32.20 28.44 -15.84
CA GLY A 198 -33.29 29.41 -15.72
C GLY A 198 -34.53 28.93 -16.42
N GLY A 199 -35.66 29.49 -16.06
CA GLY A 199 -37.00 29.06 -16.41
C GLY A 199 -37.25 28.55 -17.81
N MET A 200 -38.11 27.57 -17.91
CA MET A 200 -38.69 27.07 -19.18
C MET A 200 -40.12 27.54 -19.32
N SER A 201 -40.44 28.12 -20.47
CA SER A 201 -41.81 28.56 -20.77
C SER A 201 -42.75 27.40 -21.08
N SER A 202 -44.02 27.61 -20.86
CA SER A 202 -45.08 26.61 -21.16
C SER A 202 -45.19 26.24 -22.65
N GLY A 203 -44.57 26.98 -23.55
CA GLY A 203 -44.59 26.72 -25.00
C GLY A 203 -43.76 25.55 -25.48
N GLY A 204 -43.07 24.88 -24.60
CA GLY A 204 -42.16 23.80 -24.95
C GLY A 204 -40.80 24.28 -25.47
N GLY A 205 -39.88 23.36 -25.62
CA GLY A 205 -38.52 23.62 -26.12
C GLY A 205 -37.51 22.60 -25.61
N THR A 206 -36.37 22.60 -26.27
CA THR A 206 -35.23 21.78 -25.82
C THR A 206 -34.11 22.68 -25.37
N ARG A 207 -33.68 22.50 -24.15
CA ARG A 207 -32.47 23.12 -23.63
C ARG A 207 -31.33 22.14 -23.75
N ARG A 208 -30.17 22.63 -24.16
CA ARG A 208 -28.96 21.83 -24.30
C ARG A 208 -27.77 22.56 -23.67
N GLY A 209 -26.90 21.82 -23.15
CA GLY A 209 -25.64 22.32 -22.61
C GLY A 209 -24.58 21.26 -22.54
N THR A 210 -23.48 21.62 -21.94
CA THR A 210 -22.37 20.70 -21.70
C THR A 210 -21.85 20.88 -20.28
N TYR A 211 -21.40 19.81 -19.69
CA TYR A 211 -20.65 19.82 -18.43
C TYR A 211 -19.28 19.20 -18.65
N THR A 212 -18.26 19.81 -18.08
CA THR A 212 -16.89 19.32 -18.19
C THR A 212 -16.41 18.82 -16.85
N THR A 213 -15.93 17.59 -16.79
CA THR A 213 -15.34 16.96 -15.61
C THR A 213 -13.95 16.41 -15.94
N ARG A 214 -13.14 16.22 -14.91
CA ARG A 214 -11.82 15.58 -15.04
C ARG A 214 -11.87 14.07 -14.90
N VAL A 215 -13.02 13.50 -14.62
CA VAL A 215 -13.17 12.07 -14.39
C VAL A 215 -13.75 11.42 -15.64
N GLN A 216 -13.02 10.44 -16.18
CA GLN A 216 -13.53 9.61 -17.25
C GLN A 216 -14.75 8.81 -16.78
N SER A 217 -15.78 8.74 -17.60
CA SER A 217 -16.97 7.98 -17.29
C SER A 217 -16.72 6.48 -17.51
N ASN A 218 -16.17 5.83 -16.50
CA ASN A 218 -16.25 4.37 -16.34
C ASN A 218 -17.32 3.99 -15.31
N GLY A 219 -18.28 4.87 -15.06
CA GLY A 219 -19.34 4.74 -14.09
C GLY A 219 -20.70 5.10 -14.64
N THR A 220 -21.67 5.16 -13.75
CA THR A 220 -23.06 5.47 -14.06
C THR A 220 -23.46 6.78 -13.39
N TRP A 221 -23.94 7.75 -14.18
CA TRP A 221 -24.56 8.95 -13.65
C TRP A 221 -25.94 8.64 -13.06
N LYS A 222 -26.18 9.11 -11.85
CA LYS A 222 -27.47 9.00 -11.17
C LYS A 222 -27.93 10.37 -10.70
N ILE A 223 -29.20 10.66 -10.84
CA ILE A 223 -29.79 11.85 -10.25
C ILE A 223 -29.87 11.62 -8.74
N ARG A 224 -29.20 12.46 -7.99
CA ARG A 224 -29.32 12.50 -6.52
C ARG A 224 -30.60 13.23 -6.11
N SER A 225 -30.83 14.39 -6.68
CA SER A 225 -32.03 15.19 -6.43
C SER A 225 -32.26 16.21 -7.53
N VAL A 226 -33.45 16.72 -7.64
CA VAL A 226 -33.82 17.85 -8.49
C VAL A 226 -34.45 18.92 -7.61
N VAL A 227 -33.97 20.13 -7.68
CA VAL A 227 -34.55 21.28 -6.97
C VAL A 227 -35.25 22.16 -8.04
N VAL A 228 -36.55 22.29 -7.89
CA VAL A 228 -37.36 23.20 -8.74
C VAL A 228 -37.82 24.32 -7.81
N GLU A 229 -37.37 25.53 -8.13
CA GLU A 229 -37.56 26.72 -7.25
C GLU A 229 -36.98 26.44 -5.86
N SER A 230 -37.80 26.25 -4.85
CA SER A 230 -37.37 25.92 -3.48
C SER A 230 -37.72 24.49 -3.06
N THR A 231 -38.31 23.68 -3.95
CA THR A 231 -38.73 22.32 -3.64
C THR A 231 -37.74 21.28 -4.14
N THR A 232 -37.31 20.40 -3.24
CA THR A 232 -36.39 19.28 -3.57
C THR A 232 -37.19 18.03 -3.85
N TYR A 233 -36.90 17.39 -4.97
CA TYR A 233 -37.48 16.13 -5.42
C TYR A 233 -36.41 15.06 -5.51
N THR A 234 -36.72 13.81 -5.18
CA THR A 234 -35.95 12.66 -5.65
C THR A 234 -36.14 12.50 -7.16
N ALA A 235 -35.27 11.69 -7.81
CA ALA A 235 -35.43 11.39 -9.23
C ALA A 235 -36.85 10.85 -9.54
N ASP A 236 -37.31 9.89 -8.76
CA ASP A 236 -38.64 9.27 -8.95
C ASP A 236 -39.77 10.28 -8.74
N GLN A 237 -39.70 11.10 -7.71
CA GLN A 237 -40.68 12.16 -7.46
C GLN A 237 -40.70 13.17 -8.63
N PHE A 238 -39.53 13.60 -9.11
CA PHE A 238 -39.43 14.52 -10.23
C PHE A 238 -40.08 13.92 -11.48
N PHE A 239 -39.71 12.70 -11.83
CA PHE A 239 -40.26 12.05 -13.05
C PHE A 239 -41.73 11.71 -12.92
N ASN A 240 -42.20 11.27 -11.78
CA ASN A 240 -43.60 10.93 -11.59
C ASN A 240 -44.50 12.16 -11.43
N THR A 241 -44.00 13.23 -10.81
CA THR A 241 -44.81 14.43 -10.53
C THR A 241 -44.73 15.42 -11.68
N LEU A 242 -43.56 15.59 -12.30
CA LEU A 242 -43.32 16.57 -13.34
C LEU A 242 -43.18 15.96 -14.73
N GLY A 243 -43.38 14.65 -14.89
CA GLY A 243 -43.29 13.93 -16.16
C GLY A 243 -41.89 13.89 -16.77
N GLY A 244 -40.87 14.17 -15.98
CA GLY A 244 -39.48 14.17 -16.44
C GLY A 244 -38.93 12.76 -16.63
N ARG A 245 -37.99 12.61 -17.55
CA ARG A 245 -37.22 11.38 -17.76
C ARG A 245 -35.75 11.66 -17.92
N PHE A 246 -34.96 10.74 -17.39
CA PHE A 246 -33.52 10.75 -17.53
C PHE A 246 -33.06 9.66 -18.51
N ALA A 247 -32.23 10.04 -19.46
CA ALA A 247 -31.53 9.12 -20.34
C ALA A 247 -30.05 9.53 -20.41
N TYR A 248 -29.18 8.57 -20.47
CA TYR A 248 -27.74 8.79 -20.61
C TYR A 248 -27.14 7.73 -21.56
N GLY A 249 -26.04 8.09 -22.18
CA GLY A 249 -25.34 7.19 -23.10
C GLY A 249 -24.17 7.89 -23.77
N GLU A 250 -23.46 7.20 -24.63
CA GLU A 250 -22.32 7.73 -25.38
C GLU A 250 -22.76 8.50 -26.66
N THR A 251 -23.95 8.31 -27.10
CA THR A 251 -24.49 8.95 -28.27
C THR A 251 -25.73 9.77 -27.95
N GLU A 252 -25.89 10.90 -28.63
CA GLU A 252 -27.10 11.70 -28.52
C GLU A 252 -28.30 10.84 -28.91
N PRO A 253 -29.34 10.73 -28.06
CA PRO A 253 -30.52 9.98 -28.39
C PRO A 253 -31.21 10.60 -29.63
N THR A 254 -31.34 9.83 -30.69
CA THR A 254 -32.10 10.23 -31.89
C THR A 254 -33.60 9.98 -31.67
N GLY A 255 -34.43 10.98 -31.91
CA GLY A 255 -35.88 10.90 -31.72
C GLY A 255 -36.34 11.26 -30.31
N THR A 256 -37.51 10.82 -29.90
CA THR A 256 -38.10 11.05 -28.58
C THR A 256 -37.46 10.20 -27.49
N ALA A 257 -36.20 10.42 -27.20
CA ALA A 257 -35.59 9.87 -26.01
C ALA A 257 -36.30 10.47 -24.78
N GLY A 258 -36.78 9.64 -23.92
CA GLY A 258 -37.63 10.05 -22.82
C GLY A 258 -39.09 10.09 -23.24
N LYS A 259 -39.58 8.99 -23.75
CA LYS A 259 -41.01 8.83 -24.02
C LYS A 259 -41.79 9.00 -22.73
N ASN A 260 -42.83 9.80 -22.86
CA ASN A 260 -43.92 9.98 -21.96
C ASN A 260 -44.38 8.67 -21.30
N ASN A 261 -44.65 8.71 -20.02
CA ASN A 261 -45.32 7.65 -19.27
C ASN A 261 -46.83 7.68 -19.34
N GLY A 262 -47.42 8.40 -20.30
CA GLY A 262 -48.84 8.35 -20.54
C GLY A 262 -49.69 9.24 -19.63
N VAL A 263 -49.11 10.16 -18.89
CA VAL A 263 -49.87 11.10 -18.07
C VAL A 263 -49.87 12.47 -18.74
N GLY A 264 -50.86 12.71 -19.56
CA GLY A 264 -51.12 14.02 -20.19
C GLY A 264 -50.13 14.43 -21.31
N ASN A 265 -50.29 15.64 -21.84
CA ASN A 265 -49.47 16.17 -22.91
C ASN A 265 -48.15 16.82 -22.49
N TYR A 266 -47.60 16.46 -21.33
CA TYR A 266 -46.48 17.11 -20.73
C TYR A 266 -45.25 16.20 -20.68
N TYR A 267 -44.16 16.60 -21.32
CA TYR A 267 -42.97 15.80 -21.45
C TYR A 267 -41.74 16.56 -21.00
N HIS A 268 -41.09 16.09 -19.96
CA HIS A 268 -39.76 16.49 -19.61
C HIS A 268 -38.80 15.32 -19.84
N SER A 269 -37.76 15.55 -20.60
CA SER A 269 -36.69 14.57 -20.79
C SER A 269 -35.37 15.22 -20.48
N LEU A 270 -34.61 14.59 -19.60
CA LEU A 270 -33.24 14.94 -19.35
C LEU A 270 -32.36 13.83 -19.88
N GLY A 271 -31.47 14.16 -20.80
CA GLY A 271 -30.55 13.20 -21.39
C GLY A 271 -29.11 13.61 -21.18
N PHE A 272 -28.31 12.63 -20.85
CA PHE A 272 -26.87 12.73 -20.83
C PHE A 272 -26.27 11.71 -21.78
N TRP A 273 -25.35 12.15 -22.56
CA TRP A 273 -24.52 11.28 -23.37
C TRP A 273 -23.08 11.78 -23.34
N PHE A 274 -22.16 10.86 -23.45
CA PHE A 274 -20.73 11.14 -23.34
C PHE A 274 -20.17 11.33 -24.74
N LYS A 275 -19.43 12.40 -24.91
CA LYS A 275 -18.65 12.58 -26.12
C LYS A 275 -17.18 12.53 -25.71
N THR A 276 -16.47 11.53 -26.21
CA THR A 276 -15.01 11.53 -26.18
C THR A 276 -14.53 12.61 -27.15
N THR A 277 -13.80 13.58 -26.65
CA THR A 277 -13.09 14.57 -27.48
C THR A 277 -11.73 14.02 -27.88
#